data_631e0ff6b306f4e5d369e26bff4705be
#
_entry.id   631e0ff6b306f4e5d369e26bff4705be
#
_cell.length_a   1.000
_cell.length_b   1.000
_cell.length_c   1.000
_cell.angle_alpha   90.00
_cell.angle_beta   90.00
_cell.angle_gamma   90.00
#
_symmetry.space_group_name_H-M   'P 1'
#
loop_
_entity.id
_entity.type
_entity.pdbx_description
1 polymer ?
#
loop_
_entity_poly.entity_id
_entity_poly.type
_entity_poly.pdbx_seq_one_letter_code
_entity_poly.pdbx_strand_id
1 'polypeptide(L)'
;MYKRQDVGYGQLAWKLRSDPRVVCLERTNARYLTHEQVPDELDFASVDVSFISLKLILPPLNGLLKDGGHAACLVKPQFEAGREKVGKKGVVRDPAVHLEVLEHFLDHAGDAGFTVLGLTYSPIRGPEGNIEYLGYLEKGPRQERTFDLKALVDESHQTLKEHGEGGNP
;
A
#
# COMPACT_ATOMS: atom_id res chain seq x y z
N MET A 1 -16.51 -14.23 -0.18
CA MET A 1 -17.13 -12.99 -0.67
C MET A 1 -16.04 -11.93 -0.80
N TYR A 2 -16.01 -11.18 -1.91
CA TYR A 2 -14.99 -10.15 -2.16
C TYR A 2 -15.59 -8.79 -1.84
N LYS A 3 -14.88 -7.97 -1.06
CA LYS A 3 -15.30 -6.60 -0.74
C LYS A 3 -14.30 -5.63 -1.35
N ARG A 4 -14.79 -4.63 -2.06
CA ARG A 4 -13.97 -3.54 -2.58
C ARG A 4 -14.48 -2.21 -2.06
N GLN A 5 -13.59 -1.46 -1.44
CA GLN A 5 -13.85 -0.10 -0.96
C GLN A 5 -13.17 0.90 -1.91
N ASP A 6 -13.84 2.01 -2.19
CA ASP A 6 -13.30 3.13 -2.97
C ASP A 6 -13.98 4.44 -2.55
N VAL A 7 -13.25 5.54 -2.57
CA VAL A 7 -13.82 6.89 -2.39
C VAL A 7 -14.40 7.44 -3.70
N GLY A 8 -14.01 6.87 -4.84
CA GLY A 8 -14.53 7.19 -6.17
C GLY A 8 -15.89 6.56 -6.45
N TYR A 9 -16.42 6.87 -7.62
CA TYR A 9 -17.68 6.31 -8.14
C TYR A 9 -17.46 5.74 -9.56
N GLY A 10 -18.01 4.55 -9.81
CA GLY A 10 -18.00 3.94 -11.15
C GLY A 10 -16.65 3.40 -11.61
N GLN A 11 -15.65 3.29 -10.73
CA GLN A 11 -14.29 2.85 -11.11
C GLN A 11 -14.16 1.33 -11.22
N LEU A 12 -15.04 0.57 -10.54
CA LEU A 12 -15.01 -0.88 -10.61
C LEU A 12 -15.54 -1.36 -11.95
N ALA A 13 -14.75 -2.20 -12.63
CA ALA A 13 -15.16 -2.79 -13.90
C ALA A 13 -16.54 -3.47 -13.77
N TRP A 14 -17.40 -3.28 -14.77
CA TRP A 14 -18.79 -3.77 -14.76
C TRP A 14 -18.89 -5.27 -14.46
N LYS A 15 -17.98 -6.07 -14.99
CA LYS A 15 -17.92 -7.52 -14.75
C LYS A 15 -17.77 -7.87 -13.27
N LEU A 16 -17.00 -7.08 -12.50
CA LEU A 16 -16.84 -7.29 -11.07
C LEU A 16 -18.01 -6.71 -10.27
N ARG A 17 -18.55 -5.56 -10.71
CA ARG A 17 -19.71 -4.93 -10.09
C ARG A 17 -20.96 -5.80 -10.15
N SER A 18 -21.15 -6.55 -11.22
CA SER A 18 -22.28 -7.45 -11.43
C SER A 18 -22.09 -8.86 -10.84
N ASP A 19 -20.91 -9.17 -10.31
CA ASP A 19 -20.64 -10.48 -9.70
C ASP A 19 -21.26 -10.53 -8.28
N PRO A 20 -22.17 -11.48 -7.99
CA PRO A 20 -22.87 -11.56 -6.69
C PRO A 20 -21.92 -11.86 -5.51
N ARG A 21 -20.68 -12.28 -5.78
CA ARG A 21 -19.66 -12.50 -4.77
C ARG A 21 -18.92 -11.20 -4.37
N VAL A 22 -19.14 -10.10 -5.11
CA VAL A 22 -18.44 -8.83 -4.91
C VAL A 22 -19.39 -7.82 -4.26
N VAL A 23 -19.01 -7.33 -3.08
CA VAL A 23 -19.66 -6.19 -2.44
C VAL A 23 -18.83 -4.94 -2.72
N CYS A 24 -19.40 -3.99 -3.46
CA CYS A 24 -18.75 -2.74 -3.79
C CYS A 24 -19.19 -1.64 -2.81
N LEU A 25 -18.25 -1.09 -2.05
CA LEU A 25 -18.47 0.02 -1.11
C LEU A 25 -17.90 1.31 -1.72
N GLU A 26 -18.67 1.96 -2.57
CA GLU A 26 -18.29 3.25 -3.16
C GLU A 26 -18.56 4.42 -2.21
N ARG A 27 -17.87 5.55 -2.43
CA ARG A 27 -17.96 6.76 -1.59
C ARG A 27 -17.70 6.48 -0.11
N THR A 28 -16.90 5.46 0.17
CA THR A 28 -16.57 5.02 1.52
C THR A 28 -15.10 5.28 1.77
N ASN A 29 -14.79 5.96 2.87
CA ASN A 29 -13.41 6.23 3.26
C ASN A 29 -12.88 5.05 4.08
N ALA A 30 -11.83 4.38 3.58
CA ALA A 30 -11.23 3.22 4.22
C ALA A 30 -10.74 3.47 5.64
N ARG A 31 -10.39 4.71 5.96
CA ARG A 31 -9.98 5.13 7.32
C ARG A 31 -11.04 4.87 8.40
N TYR A 32 -12.30 4.83 8.01
CA TYR A 32 -13.42 4.70 8.92
C TYR A 32 -14.21 3.41 8.75
N LEU A 33 -13.63 2.43 8.06
CA LEU A 33 -14.24 1.11 7.90
C LEU A 33 -14.32 0.38 9.25
N THR A 34 -15.49 -0.19 9.50
CA THR A 34 -15.77 -1.01 10.67
C THR A 34 -16.55 -2.26 10.27
N HIS A 35 -16.84 -3.13 11.23
CA HIS A 35 -17.72 -4.29 11.01
C HIS A 35 -19.16 -3.95 10.65
N GLU A 36 -19.59 -2.67 10.76
CA GLU A 36 -20.89 -2.24 10.25
C GLU A 36 -20.94 -2.30 8.71
N GLN A 37 -19.86 -1.91 8.03
CA GLN A 37 -19.76 -1.96 6.56
C GLN A 37 -19.17 -3.29 6.06
N VAL A 38 -18.31 -3.91 6.87
CA VAL A 38 -17.62 -5.16 6.56
C VAL A 38 -17.88 -6.17 7.68
N PRO A 39 -19.08 -6.78 7.75
CA PRO A 39 -19.46 -7.63 8.88
C PRO A 39 -18.67 -8.94 8.97
N ASP A 40 -18.09 -9.41 7.86
CA ASP A 40 -17.27 -10.62 7.85
C ASP A 40 -15.83 -10.31 8.23
N GLU A 41 -15.18 -11.18 8.98
CA GLU A 41 -13.74 -11.16 9.15
C GLU A 41 -13.06 -11.54 7.84
N LEU A 42 -12.02 -10.79 7.48
CA LEU A 42 -11.31 -10.95 6.21
C LEU A 42 -10.11 -11.90 6.39
N ASP A 43 -9.91 -12.78 5.42
CA ASP A 43 -8.70 -13.63 5.32
C ASP A 43 -7.51 -12.85 4.76
N PHE A 44 -7.80 -11.95 3.80
CA PHE A 44 -6.79 -11.22 3.05
C PHE A 44 -7.31 -9.85 2.60
N ALA A 45 -6.43 -8.87 2.56
CA ALA A 45 -6.70 -7.56 1.98
C ALA A 45 -5.58 -7.12 1.04
N SER A 46 -5.95 -6.53 -0.09
CA SER A 46 -5.03 -5.76 -0.92
C SER A 46 -5.32 -4.27 -0.76
N VAL A 47 -4.29 -3.47 -0.52
CA VAL A 47 -4.40 -2.04 -0.22
C VAL A 47 -3.63 -1.24 -1.25
N ASP A 48 -4.37 -0.57 -2.12
CA ASP A 48 -3.87 0.40 -3.08
C ASP A 48 -4.68 1.69 -2.92
N VAL A 49 -4.18 2.58 -2.07
CA VAL A 49 -4.83 3.85 -1.74
C VAL A 49 -4.00 5.04 -2.23
N SER A 50 -4.67 6.17 -2.47
CA SER A 50 -4.02 7.40 -2.93
C SER A 50 -4.42 8.58 -2.06
N PHE A 51 -3.51 9.56 -1.92
CA PHE A 51 -3.71 10.81 -1.16
C PHE A 51 -3.94 10.61 0.35
N ILE A 52 -3.54 9.47 0.88
CA ILE A 52 -3.63 9.12 2.31
C ILE A 52 -2.45 8.24 2.68
N SER A 53 -1.92 8.42 3.89
CA SER A 53 -0.86 7.55 4.44
C SER A 53 -1.44 6.23 4.94
N LEU A 54 -0.68 5.15 4.74
CA LEU A 54 -0.99 3.82 5.28
C LEU A 54 -1.08 3.81 6.81
N LYS A 55 -0.40 4.74 7.50
CA LYS A 55 -0.55 4.95 8.95
C LYS A 55 -2.01 5.06 9.39
N LEU A 56 -2.87 5.66 8.54
CA LEU A 56 -4.29 5.87 8.83
C LEU A 56 -5.19 4.70 8.38
N ILE A 57 -4.66 3.84 7.52
CA ILE A 57 -5.39 2.71 6.91
C ILE A 57 -5.13 1.40 7.67
N LEU A 58 -3.90 1.20 8.14
CA LEU A 58 -3.51 -0.06 8.79
C LEU A 58 -4.32 -0.37 10.07
N PRO A 59 -4.60 0.59 10.99
CA PRO A 59 -5.39 0.27 12.18
C PRO A 59 -6.81 -0.22 11.89
N PRO A 60 -7.66 0.45 11.09
CA PRO A 60 -8.97 -0.09 10.74
C PRO A 60 -8.88 -1.40 9.95
N LEU A 61 -7.88 -1.56 9.10
CA LEU A 61 -7.65 -2.82 8.39
C LEU A 61 -7.36 -3.98 9.34
N ASN A 62 -6.52 -3.76 10.36
CA ASN A 62 -6.24 -4.77 11.39
C ASN A 62 -7.54 -5.21 12.08
N GLY A 63 -8.43 -4.26 12.41
CA GLY A 63 -9.73 -4.57 13.00
C GLY A 63 -10.64 -5.45 12.15
N LEU A 64 -10.48 -5.45 10.83
CA LEU A 64 -11.30 -6.21 9.88
C LEU A 64 -10.73 -7.57 9.50
N LEU A 65 -9.42 -7.76 9.64
CA LEU A 65 -8.76 -9.03 9.37
C LEU A 65 -8.94 -9.98 10.57
N LYS A 66 -9.08 -11.25 10.30
CA LYS A 66 -8.96 -12.29 11.33
C LYS A 66 -7.51 -12.44 11.81
N ASP A 67 -7.30 -13.01 12.98
CA ASP A 67 -5.96 -13.30 13.48
C ASP A 67 -5.23 -14.26 12.52
N GLY A 68 -3.97 -13.94 12.20
CA GLY A 68 -3.21 -14.62 11.15
C GLY A 68 -3.67 -14.27 9.72
N GLY A 69 -4.61 -13.35 9.56
CA GLY A 69 -4.99 -12.81 8.25
C GLY A 69 -3.88 -11.93 7.66
N HIS A 70 -3.86 -11.82 6.34
CA HIS A 70 -2.77 -11.17 5.62
C HIS A 70 -3.20 -9.93 4.86
N ALA A 71 -2.25 -9.04 4.61
CA ALA A 71 -2.46 -7.88 3.74
C ALA A 71 -1.28 -7.67 2.79
N ALA A 72 -1.56 -7.22 1.56
CA ALA A 72 -0.59 -6.69 0.63
C ALA A 72 -0.85 -5.19 0.45
N CYS A 73 0.12 -4.36 0.78
CA CYS A 73 0.00 -2.90 0.75
C CYS A 73 0.95 -2.30 -0.28
N LEU A 74 0.44 -1.44 -1.15
CA LEU A 74 1.27 -0.61 -2.02
C LEU A 74 1.69 0.64 -1.23
N VAL A 75 2.99 0.72 -0.93
CA VAL A 75 3.60 1.86 -0.23
C VAL A 75 4.02 2.90 -1.27
N LYS A 76 3.41 4.07 -1.21
CA LYS A 76 3.59 5.15 -2.18
C LYS A 76 4.32 6.32 -1.54
N PRO A 77 5.63 6.50 -1.80
CA PRO A 77 6.42 7.56 -1.16
C PRO A 77 5.80 8.94 -1.31
N GLN A 78 5.15 9.23 -2.44
CA GLN A 78 4.50 10.51 -2.70
C GLN A 78 3.33 10.82 -1.74
N PHE A 79 2.78 9.84 -1.03
CA PHE A 79 1.71 10.02 -0.05
C PHE A 79 2.15 9.77 1.39
N GLU A 80 3.39 9.30 1.58
CA GLU A 80 3.97 8.99 2.90
C GLU A 80 5.01 10.03 3.36
N ALA A 81 5.77 10.63 2.44
CA ALA A 81 6.97 11.41 2.76
C ALA A 81 6.73 12.82 3.33
N GLY A 82 5.48 13.31 3.31
CA GLY A 82 5.19 14.72 3.59
C GLY A 82 5.39 15.63 2.37
N ARG A 83 4.63 16.73 2.32
CA ARG A 83 4.56 17.62 1.13
C ARG A 83 5.88 18.27 0.78
N GLU A 84 6.70 18.58 1.78
CA GLU A 84 8.00 19.27 1.63
C GLU A 84 9.05 18.40 0.92
N LYS A 85 8.89 17.07 0.96
CA LYS A 85 9.79 16.09 0.32
C LYS A 85 9.30 15.64 -1.06
N VAL A 86 8.12 16.06 -1.45
CA VAL A 86 7.54 15.72 -2.76
C VAL A 86 7.91 16.82 -3.77
N GLY A 87 8.62 16.42 -4.81
CA GLY A 87 9.08 17.32 -5.85
C GLY A 87 7.96 17.82 -6.77
N LYS A 88 8.33 18.67 -7.72
CA LYS A 88 7.45 19.11 -8.80
C LYS A 88 6.83 17.91 -9.50
N LYS A 89 5.56 17.98 -9.86
CA LYS A 89 4.76 16.89 -10.46
C LYS A 89 4.42 15.72 -9.51
N GLY A 90 4.57 15.89 -8.19
CA GLY A 90 4.18 14.84 -7.25
C GLY A 90 5.12 13.63 -7.21
N VAL A 91 6.40 13.81 -7.54
CA VAL A 91 7.37 12.70 -7.60
C VAL A 91 8.41 12.82 -6.50
N VAL A 92 8.61 11.74 -5.75
CA VAL A 92 9.72 11.57 -4.81
C VAL A 92 10.88 10.90 -5.56
N ARG A 93 12.05 11.57 -5.61
CA ARG A 93 13.23 11.10 -6.36
C ARG A 93 14.42 10.77 -5.47
N ASP A 94 14.45 11.32 -4.27
CA ASP A 94 15.57 11.17 -3.34
C ASP A 94 15.53 9.77 -2.70
N PRO A 95 16.58 8.93 -2.90
CA PRO A 95 16.66 7.62 -2.25
C PRO A 95 16.61 7.70 -0.72
N ALA A 96 17.11 8.77 -0.12
CA ALA A 96 17.06 8.94 1.33
C ALA A 96 15.62 9.10 1.84
N VAL A 97 14.77 9.77 1.06
CA VAL A 97 13.35 9.91 1.38
C VAL A 97 12.61 8.56 1.23
N HIS A 98 12.97 7.76 0.22
CA HIS A 98 12.42 6.41 0.07
C HIS A 98 12.80 5.52 1.26
N LEU A 99 14.05 5.58 1.71
CA LEU A 99 14.51 4.85 2.89
C LEU A 99 13.70 5.22 4.13
N GLU A 100 13.57 6.51 4.41
CA GLU A 100 12.77 7.02 5.53
C GLU A 100 11.30 6.57 5.46
N VAL A 101 10.70 6.59 4.27
CA VAL A 101 9.32 6.10 4.07
C VAL A 101 9.19 4.62 4.41
N LEU A 102 10.16 3.80 4.03
CA LEU A 102 10.13 2.37 4.34
C LEU A 102 10.36 2.09 5.83
N GLU A 103 11.23 2.84 6.49
CA GLU A 103 11.41 2.78 7.95
C GLU A 103 10.10 3.13 8.67
N HIS A 104 9.46 4.23 8.31
CA HIS A 104 8.17 4.62 8.87
C HIS A 104 7.07 3.59 8.57
N PHE A 105 7.08 2.96 7.38
CA PHE A 105 6.11 1.92 7.07
C PHE A 105 6.25 0.71 8.00
N LEU A 106 7.48 0.26 8.29
CA LEU A 106 7.72 -0.83 9.23
C LEU A 106 7.21 -0.50 10.64
N ASP A 107 7.44 0.73 11.10
CA ASP A 107 6.96 1.19 12.39
C ASP A 107 5.42 1.28 12.43
N HIS A 108 4.81 1.90 11.43
CA HIS A 108 3.35 2.02 11.34
C HIS A 108 2.66 0.65 11.27
N ALA A 109 3.26 -0.33 10.56
CA ALA A 109 2.74 -1.69 10.52
C ALA A 109 2.81 -2.36 11.90
N GLY A 110 3.95 -2.25 12.58
CA GLY A 110 4.12 -2.78 13.93
C GLY A 110 3.15 -2.14 14.94
N ASP A 111 3.01 -0.82 14.93
CA ASP A 111 2.10 -0.07 15.80
C ASP A 111 0.62 -0.45 15.55
N ALA A 112 0.28 -0.79 14.31
CA ALA A 112 -1.06 -1.25 13.92
C ALA A 112 -1.30 -2.75 14.18
N GLY A 113 -0.37 -3.48 14.79
CA GLY A 113 -0.52 -4.90 15.12
C GLY A 113 -0.26 -5.85 13.96
N PHE A 114 0.66 -5.48 13.06
CA PHE A 114 1.11 -6.33 11.97
C PHE A 114 2.60 -6.71 12.11
N THR A 115 2.93 -7.89 11.62
CA THR A 115 4.30 -8.28 11.26
C THR A 115 4.48 -8.11 9.77
N VAL A 116 5.53 -7.39 9.34
CA VAL A 116 5.92 -7.33 7.93
C VAL A 116 6.65 -8.62 7.58
N LEU A 117 6.08 -9.44 6.71
CA LEU A 117 6.64 -10.71 6.28
C LEU A 117 7.56 -10.59 5.06
N GLY A 118 7.31 -9.59 4.22
CA GLY A 118 8.07 -9.34 3.00
C GLY A 118 7.98 -7.90 2.58
N LEU A 119 9.04 -7.41 1.95
CA LEU A 119 9.12 -6.06 1.41
C LEU A 119 9.89 -6.09 0.09
N THR A 120 9.33 -5.50 -0.96
CA THR A 120 9.95 -5.38 -2.27
C THR A 120 9.50 -4.10 -2.97
N TYR A 121 10.04 -3.79 -4.14
CA TYR A 121 9.56 -2.69 -4.96
C TYR A 121 8.64 -3.18 -6.08
N SER A 122 7.73 -2.32 -6.54
CA SER A 122 6.89 -2.58 -7.70
C SER A 122 7.75 -2.68 -8.97
N PRO A 123 7.55 -3.71 -9.83
CA PRO A 123 8.30 -3.83 -11.07
C PRO A 123 7.97 -2.75 -12.10
N ILE A 124 6.90 -1.99 -11.87
CA ILE A 124 6.47 -0.87 -12.70
C ILE A 124 6.43 0.41 -11.86
N ARG A 125 6.65 1.55 -12.49
CA ARG A 125 6.46 2.85 -11.86
C ARG A 125 4.99 3.19 -11.75
N GLY A 126 4.63 3.88 -10.68
CA GLY A 126 3.34 4.51 -10.50
C GLY A 126 3.16 5.71 -11.45
N PRO A 127 1.99 6.37 -11.40
CA PRO A 127 1.73 7.60 -12.13
C PRO A 127 2.86 8.63 -11.94
N GLU A 128 3.12 9.45 -12.95
CA GLU A 128 4.18 10.47 -12.95
C GLU A 128 5.62 9.92 -12.76
N GLY A 129 5.79 8.60 -12.68
CA GLY A 129 7.09 7.93 -12.59
C GLY A 129 7.59 7.69 -11.17
N ASN A 130 6.73 7.69 -10.16
CA ASN A 130 7.09 7.32 -8.80
C ASN A 130 7.53 5.85 -8.72
N ILE A 131 8.58 5.58 -7.94
CA ILE A 131 8.90 4.24 -7.47
C ILE A 131 7.98 3.94 -6.29
N GLU A 132 7.31 2.80 -6.32
CA GLU A 132 6.41 2.36 -5.28
C GLU A 132 6.89 1.00 -4.73
N TYR A 133 6.54 0.70 -3.49
CA TYR A 133 6.98 -0.53 -2.82
C TYR A 133 5.79 -1.39 -2.42
N LEU A 134 6.03 -2.68 -2.24
CA LEU A 134 5.02 -3.66 -1.83
C LEU A 134 5.41 -4.25 -0.49
N GLY A 135 4.56 -4.06 0.51
CA GLY A 135 4.67 -4.69 1.82
C GLY A 135 3.67 -5.84 1.96
N TYR A 136 4.14 -7.00 2.41
CA TYR A 136 3.31 -8.14 2.76
C TYR A 136 3.26 -8.30 4.27
N LEU A 137 2.06 -8.28 4.83
CA LEU A 137 1.79 -8.17 6.25
C LEU A 137 0.98 -9.36 6.74
N GLU A 138 1.18 -9.74 8.01
CA GLU A 138 0.34 -10.67 8.75
C GLU A 138 -0.17 -10.00 10.03
N LYS A 139 -1.47 -10.09 10.28
CA LYS A 139 -2.06 -9.66 11.55
C LYS A 139 -1.63 -10.59 12.67
N GLY A 140 -1.04 -10.03 13.70
CA GLY A 140 -0.57 -10.77 14.86
C GLY A 140 0.46 -9.99 15.67
N PRO A 141 1.02 -10.59 16.71
CA PRO A 141 2.04 -9.94 17.52
C PRO A 141 3.26 -9.60 16.65
N ARG A 142 3.76 -8.37 16.81
CA ARG A 142 4.95 -7.89 16.09
C ARG A 142 6.11 -8.88 16.28
N GLN A 143 6.62 -9.40 15.18
CA GLN A 143 7.86 -10.16 15.14
C GLN A 143 8.93 -9.30 14.49
N GLU A 144 10.10 -9.26 15.09
CA GLU A 144 11.23 -8.55 14.50
C GLU A 144 11.72 -9.32 13.27
N ARG A 145 11.71 -8.65 12.15
CA ARG A 145 12.33 -9.09 10.90
C ARG A 145 13.25 -8.02 10.38
N THR A 146 14.41 -8.41 9.95
CA THR A 146 15.40 -7.49 9.41
C THR A 146 15.27 -7.42 7.89
N PHE A 147 15.20 -6.22 7.35
CA PHE A 147 15.22 -5.93 5.92
C PHE A 147 16.44 -5.04 5.61
N ASP A 148 17.15 -5.36 4.56
CA ASP A 148 18.17 -4.43 4.02
C ASP A 148 17.46 -3.36 3.17
N LEU A 149 16.88 -2.37 3.86
CA LEU A 149 16.12 -1.29 3.22
C LEU A 149 16.98 -0.47 2.28
N LYS A 150 18.28 -0.30 2.62
CA LYS A 150 19.20 0.44 1.77
C LYS A 150 19.42 -0.28 0.45
N ALA A 151 19.72 -1.58 0.49
CA ALA A 151 19.89 -2.38 -0.72
C ALA A 151 18.60 -2.40 -1.56
N LEU A 152 17.44 -2.52 -0.93
CA LEU A 152 16.14 -2.50 -1.62
C LEU A 152 15.90 -1.16 -2.35
N VAL A 153 16.21 -0.03 -1.72
CA VAL A 153 16.07 1.30 -2.33
C VAL A 153 17.06 1.46 -3.47
N ASP A 154 18.33 1.11 -3.25
CA ASP A 154 19.37 1.23 -4.28
C ASP A 154 19.01 0.39 -5.52
N GLU A 155 18.57 -0.86 -5.34
CA GLU A 155 18.13 -1.75 -6.42
C GLU A 155 16.93 -1.19 -7.19
N SER A 156 15.90 -0.70 -6.49
CA SER A 156 14.72 -0.12 -7.12
C SER A 156 15.06 1.08 -8.00
N HIS A 157 15.96 1.95 -7.52
CA HIS A 157 16.41 3.11 -8.27
C HIS A 157 17.26 2.73 -9.49
N GLN A 158 18.10 1.71 -9.38
CA GLN A 158 18.93 1.23 -10.48
C GLN A 158 18.07 0.57 -11.56
N THR A 159 17.31 -0.46 -11.19
CA THR A 159 16.52 -1.26 -12.13
C THR A 159 15.48 -0.43 -12.88
N LEU A 160 14.79 0.47 -12.19
CA LEU A 160 13.75 1.27 -12.83
C LEU A 160 14.28 2.46 -13.62
N LYS A 161 15.55 2.88 -13.47
CA LYS A 161 16.20 3.85 -14.37
C LYS A 161 16.44 3.25 -15.75
N GLU A 162 16.95 2.03 -15.80
CA GLU A 162 17.27 1.33 -17.04
C GLU A 162 16.06 1.11 -17.95
N HIS A 163 14.87 0.92 -17.37
CA HIS A 163 13.62 0.74 -18.13
C HIS A 163 12.99 2.06 -18.61
N GLY A 164 13.46 3.21 -18.11
CA GLY A 164 12.95 4.54 -18.49
C GLY A 164 13.64 5.19 -19.69
N GLU A 165 14.83 4.72 -20.05
CA GLU A 165 15.62 5.27 -21.16
C GLU A 165 15.52 4.44 -22.46
N GLY A 166 14.83 3.28 -22.44
CA GLY A 166 14.71 2.37 -23.57
C GLY A 166 13.42 2.46 -24.39
N GLY A 167 12.63 3.49 -24.21
CA GLY A 167 11.34 3.63 -24.89
C GLY A 167 11.24 4.84 -25.79
N ASN A 168 11.93 4.81 -26.95
CA ASN A 168 11.40 5.41 -28.18
C ASN A 168 12.06 4.78 -29.41
N PRO A 169 11.34 4.20 -30.35
CA PRO A 169 11.55 4.46 -31.73
C PRO A 169 10.55 5.47 -32.26
#